data_91cbb52f139b8016d5221cbcb00db11b
#
_entry.id   91cbb52f139b8016d5221cbcb00db11b
#
_cell.length_a   1.000
_cell.length_b   1.000
_cell.length_c   1.000
_cell.angle_alpha   90.00
_cell.angle_beta   90.00
_cell.angle_gamma   90.00
#
_symmetry.space_group_name_H-M   'P 1'
#
loop_
_entity.id
_entity.type
_entity.pdbx_description
1 polymer ?
#
loop_
_entity_poly.entity_id
_entity_poly.type
_entity_poly.pdbx_seq_one_letter_code
_entity_poly.pdbx_strand_id
1 'polypeptide(L)'
;GEDYLVLMLYAVILGLTSLQSGAMIVDLTAKDKLSRRIEFFAASGIAVKEIIKQYSIQIFRFSGIIPFFVFMSCYYFTDWTMSFGRIVCVYLSILVLSFCEIVALNIIVLDVKRVKLFKNVLFFGNFALVYLIAMSAERITEFVNQHHIGIDYLIIVVDVALCMMFVLLSFFKARHMSNETV
;
A
#
# COMPACT_ATOMS: atom_id res chain seq x y z
N GLY A 1 -21.03 15.90 -0.42
CA GLY A 1 -21.62 15.03 -1.40
C GLY A 1 -21.01 13.66 -1.41
N GLU A 2 -21.49 12.80 -2.29
CA GLU A 2 -21.04 11.39 -2.38
C GLU A 2 -19.55 11.25 -2.74
N ASP A 3 -19.05 12.10 -3.63
CA ASP A 3 -17.62 12.12 -3.99
C ASP A 3 -16.71 12.31 -2.78
N TYR A 4 -17.13 13.14 -1.82
CA TYR A 4 -16.42 13.31 -0.56
C TYR A 4 -16.41 12.01 0.27
N LEU A 5 -17.54 11.29 0.33
CA LEU A 5 -17.63 10.02 1.05
C LEU A 5 -16.74 8.95 0.41
N VAL A 6 -16.72 8.87 -0.93
CA VAL A 6 -15.83 7.94 -1.66
C VAL A 6 -14.37 8.24 -1.37
N LEU A 7 -13.98 9.53 -1.37
CA LEU A 7 -12.61 9.94 -1.08
C LEU A 7 -12.22 9.65 0.39
N MET A 8 -13.13 9.85 1.34
CA MET A 8 -12.90 9.50 2.73
C MET A 8 -12.78 7.99 2.93
N LEU A 9 -13.65 7.21 2.30
CA LEU A 9 -13.55 5.75 2.30
C LEU A 9 -12.21 5.28 1.72
N TYR A 10 -11.80 5.85 0.58
CA TYR A 10 -10.50 5.59 -0.03
C TYR A 10 -9.36 5.87 0.96
N ALA A 11 -9.33 7.04 1.59
CA ALA A 11 -8.29 7.42 2.54
C ALA A 11 -8.22 6.46 3.74
N VAL A 12 -9.36 6.07 4.29
CA VAL A 12 -9.43 5.13 5.43
C VAL A 12 -8.94 3.75 5.03
N ILE A 13 -9.41 3.20 3.91
CA ILE A 13 -9.01 1.86 3.44
C ILE A 13 -7.52 1.83 3.10
N LEU A 14 -7.02 2.82 2.36
CA LEU A 14 -5.61 2.93 2.01
C LEU A 14 -4.74 3.07 3.27
N GLY A 15 -5.15 3.96 4.19
CA GLY A 15 -4.44 4.17 5.45
C GLY A 15 -4.37 2.93 6.32
N LEU A 16 -5.47 2.20 6.48
CA LEU A 16 -5.51 0.95 7.24
C LEU A 16 -4.65 -0.13 6.59
N THR A 17 -4.72 -0.28 5.27
CA THR A 17 -3.95 -1.30 4.55
C THR A 17 -2.45 -1.00 4.66
N SER A 18 -2.03 0.24 4.43
CA SER A 18 -0.63 0.65 4.51
C SER A 18 -0.10 0.58 5.95
N LEU A 19 -0.88 0.94 6.96
CA LEU A 19 -0.50 0.83 8.37
C LEU A 19 -0.26 -0.62 8.77
N GLN A 20 -1.17 -1.52 8.41
CA GLN A 20 -1.06 -2.95 8.75
C GLN A 20 0.08 -3.62 7.99
N SER A 21 0.21 -3.37 6.69
CA SER A 21 1.30 -3.91 5.89
C SER A 21 2.66 -3.42 6.39
N GLY A 22 2.78 -2.13 6.71
CA GLY A 22 3.99 -1.54 7.28
C GLY A 22 4.39 -2.17 8.61
N ALA A 23 3.43 -2.40 9.52
CA ALA A 23 3.68 -3.11 10.78
C ALA A 23 4.17 -4.55 10.54
N MET A 24 3.52 -5.27 9.63
CA MET A 24 3.91 -6.66 9.30
C MET A 24 5.27 -6.74 8.62
N ILE A 25 5.63 -5.79 7.74
CA ILE A 25 6.96 -5.72 7.11
C ILE A 25 8.04 -5.57 8.18
N VAL A 26 7.80 -4.74 9.20
CA VAL A 26 8.73 -4.57 10.31
C VAL A 26 8.82 -5.84 11.17
N ASP A 27 7.70 -6.44 11.49
CA ASP A 27 7.65 -7.59 12.40
C ASP A 27 8.08 -8.91 11.74
N LEU A 28 7.96 -9.05 10.44
CA LEU A 28 8.37 -10.24 9.69
C LEU A 28 9.70 -9.99 8.97
N THR A 29 9.70 -9.19 7.92
CA THR A 29 10.86 -9.05 7.01
C THR A 29 12.05 -8.39 7.70
N ALA A 30 11.83 -7.28 8.42
CA ALA A 30 12.93 -6.60 9.11
C ALA A 30 13.49 -7.41 10.26
N LYS A 31 12.63 -8.11 11.02
CA LYS A 31 13.06 -8.97 12.12
C LYS A 31 13.83 -10.20 11.62
N ASP A 32 13.37 -10.83 10.55
CA ASP A 32 14.05 -11.99 9.97
C ASP A 32 15.39 -11.61 9.31
N LYS A 33 15.51 -10.39 8.79
CA LYS A 33 16.79 -9.82 8.37
C LYS A 33 17.73 -9.65 9.56
N LEU A 34 17.30 -9.03 10.65
CA LEU A 34 18.12 -8.82 11.85
C LEU A 34 18.58 -10.12 12.49
N SER A 35 17.75 -11.17 12.46
CA SER A 35 18.07 -12.51 12.96
C SER A 35 18.89 -13.37 11.97
N ARG A 36 19.31 -12.79 10.84
CA ARG A 36 20.04 -13.49 9.74
C ARG A 36 19.29 -14.67 9.12
N ARG A 37 17.99 -14.77 9.32
CA ARG A 37 17.17 -15.83 8.71
C ARG A 37 17.16 -15.76 7.20
N ILE A 38 17.11 -14.54 6.65
CA ILE A 38 17.11 -14.34 5.21
C ILE A 38 18.42 -14.82 4.61
N GLU A 39 19.56 -14.53 5.27
CA GLU A 39 20.89 -15.01 4.87
C GLU A 39 20.96 -16.54 4.93
N PHE A 40 20.39 -17.15 5.96
CA PHE A 40 20.31 -18.61 6.09
C PHE A 40 19.51 -19.25 4.94
N PHE A 41 18.36 -18.69 4.58
CA PHE A 41 17.57 -19.18 3.45
C PHE A 41 18.31 -19.01 2.13
N ALA A 42 18.99 -17.90 1.92
CA ALA A 42 19.80 -17.65 0.74
C ALA A 42 20.98 -18.64 0.65
N ALA A 43 21.65 -18.93 1.77
CA ALA A 43 22.72 -19.92 1.84
C ALA A 43 22.20 -21.35 1.60
N SER A 44 20.93 -21.62 1.88
CA SER A 44 20.25 -22.89 1.57
C SER A 44 19.82 -23.01 0.09
N GLY A 45 20.19 -22.05 -0.76
CA GLY A 45 19.90 -22.07 -2.20
C GLY A 45 18.54 -21.46 -2.58
N ILE A 46 17.82 -20.81 -1.65
CA ILE A 46 16.56 -20.13 -1.96
C ILE A 46 16.88 -18.73 -2.45
N ALA A 47 16.44 -18.41 -3.67
CA ALA A 47 16.67 -17.07 -4.24
C ALA A 47 15.98 -15.97 -3.38
N VAL A 48 16.71 -14.89 -3.10
CA VAL A 48 16.19 -13.75 -2.30
C VAL A 48 14.88 -13.20 -2.90
N LYS A 49 14.75 -13.20 -4.23
CA LYS A 49 13.51 -12.80 -4.91
C LYS A 49 12.31 -13.66 -4.52
N GLU A 50 12.52 -14.97 -4.36
CA GLU A 50 11.43 -15.88 -3.94
C GLU A 50 11.05 -15.64 -2.47
N ILE A 51 12.03 -15.37 -1.62
CA ILE A 51 11.79 -15.00 -0.21
C ILE A 51 10.93 -13.72 -0.14
N ILE A 52 11.32 -12.67 -0.86
CA ILE A 52 10.56 -11.40 -0.90
C ILE A 52 9.14 -11.63 -1.40
N LYS A 53 8.98 -12.41 -2.46
CA LYS A 53 7.67 -12.75 -3.03
C LYS A 53 6.78 -13.43 -2.00
N GLN A 54 7.29 -14.42 -1.30
CA GLN A 54 6.52 -15.15 -0.27
C GLN A 54 6.11 -14.24 0.90
N TYR A 55 7.03 -13.41 1.42
CA TYR A 55 6.69 -12.42 2.43
C TYR A 55 5.63 -11.44 1.94
N SER A 56 5.76 -10.93 0.71
CA SER A 56 4.81 -9.96 0.15
C SER A 56 3.41 -10.55 0.00
N ILE A 57 3.29 -11.79 -0.45
CA ILE A 57 2.00 -12.48 -0.57
C ILE A 57 1.36 -12.69 0.80
N GLN A 58 2.13 -13.12 1.80
CA GLN A 58 1.61 -13.33 3.14
C GLN A 58 1.18 -12.03 3.79
N ILE A 59 2.01 -10.98 3.74
CA ILE A 59 1.68 -9.67 4.28
C ILE A 59 0.42 -9.11 3.61
N PHE A 60 0.31 -9.21 2.29
CA PHE A 60 -0.87 -8.76 1.55
C PHE A 60 -2.14 -9.46 2.00
N ARG A 61 -2.10 -10.79 2.16
CA ARG A 61 -3.26 -11.56 2.62
C ARG A 61 -3.76 -11.11 3.98
N PHE A 62 -2.86 -10.91 4.93
CA PHE A 62 -3.25 -10.56 6.30
C PHE A 62 -3.58 -9.07 6.45
N SER A 63 -2.85 -8.19 5.78
CA SER A 63 -3.12 -6.74 5.85
C SER A 63 -4.43 -6.32 5.18
N GLY A 64 -4.96 -7.13 4.27
CA GLY A 64 -6.23 -6.86 3.60
C GLY A 64 -7.49 -7.25 4.38
N ILE A 65 -7.38 -8.04 5.45
CA ILE A 65 -8.53 -8.59 6.17
C ILE A 65 -9.38 -7.48 6.82
N ILE A 66 -8.77 -6.65 7.65
CA ILE A 66 -9.50 -5.58 8.36
C ILE A 66 -10.02 -4.51 7.38
N PRO A 67 -9.23 -4.00 6.42
CA PRO A 67 -9.74 -3.10 5.40
C PRO A 67 -10.94 -3.66 4.61
N PHE A 68 -10.95 -4.96 4.33
CA PHE A 68 -12.09 -5.61 3.68
C PHE A 68 -13.37 -5.51 4.53
N PHE A 69 -13.29 -5.84 5.82
CA PHE A 69 -14.45 -5.72 6.71
C PHE A 69 -14.91 -4.28 6.88
N VAL A 70 -13.99 -3.32 6.97
CA VAL A 70 -14.32 -1.90 7.02
C VAL A 70 -15.01 -1.46 5.73
N PHE A 71 -14.48 -1.86 4.57
CA PHE A 71 -15.10 -1.59 3.27
C PHE A 71 -16.54 -2.12 3.20
N MET A 72 -16.73 -3.40 3.54
CA MET A 72 -18.06 -4.02 3.51
C MET A 72 -19.04 -3.35 4.48
N SER A 73 -18.58 -3.00 5.69
CA SER A 73 -19.39 -2.30 6.69
C SER A 73 -19.78 -0.91 6.18
N CYS A 74 -18.84 -0.13 5.69
CA CYS A 74 -19.13 1.20 5.14
C CYS A 74 -20.07 1.12 3.94
N TYR A 75 -19.87 0.11 3.07
CA TYR A 75 -20.77 -0.09 1.94
C TYR A 75 -22.20 -0.41 2.39
N TYR A 76 -22.37 -1.26 3.39
CA TYR A 76 -23.70 -1.70 3.87
C TYR A 76 -24.45 -0.59 4.64
N PHE A 77 -23.73 0.21 5.42
CA PHE A 77 -24.36 1.24 6.29
C PHE A 77 -24.48 2.62 5.64
N THR A 78 -24.01 2.80 4.42
CA THR A 78 -24.09 4.07 3.70
C THR A 78 -24.99 3.94 2.49
N ASP A 79 -25.91 4.90 2.31
CA ASP A 79 -26.75 4.97 1.11
C ASP A 79 -25.95 5.54 -0.06
N TRP A 80 -25.49 4.67 -0.94
CA TRP A 80 -24.70 5.03 -2.12
C TRP A 80 -25.62 5.28 -3.32
N THR A 81 -25.43 6.39 -4.03
CA THR A 81 -26.02 6.65 -5.33
C THR A 81 -25.14 6.10 -6.46
N MET A 82 -23.85 5.96 -6.20
CA MET A 82 -22.87 5.36 -7.11
C MET A 82 -23.10 3.86 -7.27
N SER A 83 -22.95 3.34 -8.50
CA SER A 83 -23.12 1.92 -8.74
C SER A 83 -22.08 1.09 -7.98
N PHE A 84 -22.50 -0.07 -7.48
CA PHE A 84 -21.63 -1.02 -6.77
C PHE A 84 -20.33 -1.32 -7.53
N GLY A 85 -20.43 -1.52 -8.87
CA GLY A 85 -19.26 -1.80 -9.69
C GLY A 85 -18.19 -0.72 -9.63
N ARG A 86 -18.56 0.56 -9.61
CA ARG A 86 -17.61 1.68 -9.52
C ARG A 86 -16.91 1.72 -8.17
N ILE A 87 -17.64 1.51 -7.07
CA ILE A 87 -17.07 1.45 -5.71
C ILE A 87 -16.12 0.26 -5.57
N VAL A 88 -16.48 -0.90 -6.13
CA VAL A 88 -15.61 -2.08 -6.18
C VAL A 88 -14.35 -1.83 -7.01
N CYS A 89 -14.44 -1.11 -8.14
CA CYS A 89 -13.25 -0.74 -8.92
C CYS A 89 -12.28 0.11 -8.11
N VAL A 90 -12.76 1.08 -7.32
CA VAL A 90 -11.93 1.87 -6.40
C VAL A 90 -11.27 0.96 -5.35
N TYR A 91 -12.02 0.04 -4.76
CA TYR A 91 -11.46 -0.90 -3.79
C TYR A 91 -10.39 -1.81 -4.41
N LEU A 92 -10.61 -2.31 -5.62
CA LEU A 92 -9.63 -3.13 -6.33
C LEU A 92 -8.36 -2.32 -6.67
N SER A 93 -8.48 -1.04 -7.04
CA SER A 93 -7.30 -0.20 -7.29
C SER A 93 -6.44 -0.04 -6.05
N ILE A 94 -7.07 0.14 -4.87
CA ILE A 94 -6.36 0.17 -3.57
C ILE A 94 -5.62 -1.14 -3.32
N LEU A 95 -6.24 -2.30 -3.59
CA LEU A 95 -5.60 -3.60 -3.38
C LEU A 95 -4.35 -3.76 -4.27
N VAL A 96 -4.45 -3.37 -5.54
CA VAL A 96 -3.30 -3.41 -6.46
C VAL A 96 -2.19 -2.47 -6.00
N LEU A 97 -2.53 -1.24 -5.61
CA LEU A 97 -1.59 -0.26 -5.07
C LEU A 97 -0.89 -0.81 -3.82
N SER A 98 -1.67 -1.36 -2.88
CA SER A 98 -1.13 -1.92 -1.64
C SER A 98 -0.19 -3.09 -1.89
N PHE A 99 -0.47 -3.94 -2.87
CA PHE A 99 0.44 -5.02 -3.23
C PHE A 99 1.77 -4.49 -3.80
N CYS A 100 1.73 -3.48 -4.69
CA CYS A 100 2.93 -2.84 -5.23
C CYS A 100 3.75 -2.16 -4.12
N GLU A 101 3.08 -1.46 -3.18
CA GLU A 101 3.69 -0.85 -2.00
C GLU A 101 4.41 -1.90 -1.13
N ILE A 102 3.72 -3.01 -0.80
CA ILE A 102 4.28 -4.10 0.02
C ILE A 102 5.54 -4.67 -0.60
N VAL A 103 5.52 -4.95 -1.92
CA VAL A 103 6.70 -5.46 -2.62
C VAL A 103 7.86 -4.47 -2.56
N ALA A 104 7.59 -3.19 -2.85
CA ALA A 104 8.61 -2.14 -2.80
C ALA A 104 9.20 -1.98 -1.39
N LEU A 105 8.37 -1.93 -0.37
CA LEU A 105 8.81 -1.79 1.02
C LEU A 105 9.60 -3.01 1.52
N ASN A 106 9.21 -4.23 1.13
CA ASN A 106 9.97 -5.45 1.44
C ASN A 106 11.37 -5.43 0.83
N ILE A 107 11.52 -4.90 -0.40
CA ILE A 107 12.83 -4.73 -1.03
C ILE A 107 13.64 -3.65 -0.31
N ILE A 108 13.02 -2.51 0.01
CA ILE A 108 13.68 -1.39 0.67
C ILE A 108 14.18 -1.79 2.06
N VAL A 109 13.38 -2.52 2.84
CA VAL A 109 13.74 -2.88 4.22
C VAL A 109 14.97 -3.78 4.29
N LEU A 110 15.30 -4.52 3.24
CA LEU A 110 16.52 -5.32 3.19
C LEU A 110 17.79 -4.48 3.28
N ASP A 111 17.78 -3.24 2.80
CA ASP A 111 18.94 -2.33 2.87
C ASP A 111 18.91 -1.41 4.09
N VAL A 112 17.81 -1.37 4.82
CA VAL A 112 17.66 -0.45 5.95
C VAL A 112 18.56 -0.89 7.11
N LYS A 113 19.47 0.01 7.53
CA LYS A 113 20.35 -0.23 8.68
C LYS A 113 19.66 0.07 10.02
N ARG A 114 18.70 1.00 10.06
CA ARG A 114 18.02 1.47 11.27
C ARG A 114 16.52 1.15 11.21
N VAL A 115 16.14 -0.07 11.58
CA VAL A 115 14.76 -0.57 11.53
C VAL A 115 13.79 0.29 12.35
N LYS A 116 14.23 0.82 13.52
CA LYS A 116 13.38 1.71 14.33
C LYS A 116 13.03 3.01 13.61
N LEU A 117 13.97 3.61 12.90
CA LEU A 117 13.72 4.81 12.10
C LEU A 117 12.77 4.48 10.93
N PHE A 118 12.99 3.38 10.25
CA PHE A 118 12.12 2.92 9.17
C PHE A 118 10.67 2.73 9.65
N LYS A 119 10.46 2.06 10.78
CA LYS A 119 9.14 1.90 11.41
C LYS A 119 8.47 3.26 11.66
N ASN A 120 9.19 4.21 12.23
CA ASN A 120 8.65 5.54 12.51
C ASN A 120 8.28 6.29 11.23
N VAL A 121 9.13 6.22 10.20
CA VAL A 121 8.87 6.85 8.90
C VAL A 121 7.61 6.26 8.25
N LEU A 122 7.43 4.94 8.27
CA LEU A 122 6.22 4.31 7.75
C LEU A 122 4.98 4.75 8.52
N PHE A 123 5.05 4.75 9.84
CA PHE A 123 3.91 5.11 10.69
C PHE A 123 3.50 6.57 10.48
N PHE A 124 4.43 7.52 10.65
CA PHE A 124 4.13 8.94 10.48
C PHE A 124 3.82 9.31 9.03
N GLY A 125 4.49 8.69 8.06
CA GLY A 125 4.22 8.89 6.63
C GLY A 125 2.79 8.50 6.26
N ASN A 126 2.30 7.37 6.79
CA ASN A 126 0.94 6.93 6.57
C ASN A 126 -0.09 7.89 7.19
N PHE A 127 0.13 8.35 8.43
CA PHE A 127 -0.74 9.36 9.05
C PHE A 127 -0.73 10.67 8.26
N ALA A 128 0.43 11.13 7.81
CA ALA A 128 0.54 12.34 7.01
C ALA A 128 -0.22 12.20 5.68
N LEU A 129 -0.14 11.03 5.03
CA LEU A 129 -0.86 10.76 3.78
C LEU A 129 -2.38 10.84 3.98
N VAL A 130 -2.91 10.12 4.96
CA VAL A 130 -4.35 10.14 5.28
C VAL A 130 -4.81 11.55 5.65
N TYR A 131 -4.03 12.26 6.45
CA TYR A 131 -4.31 13.63 6.85
C TYR A 131 -4.33 14.59 5.66
N LEU A 132 -3.36 14.49 4.74
CA LEU A 132 -3.31 15.31 3.53
C LEU A 132 -4.50 15.06 2.60
N ILE A 133 -4.91 13.79 2.42
CA ILE A 133 -6.10 13.46 1.64
C ILE A 133 -7.34 14.09 2.30
N ALA A 134 -7.50 13.92 3.61
CA ALA A 134 -8.64 14.45 4.35
C ALA A 134 -8.71 15.99 4.28
N MET A 135 -7.59 16.69 4.46
CA MET A 135 -7.54 18.16 4.36
C MET A 135 -7.79 18.68 2.93
N SER A 136 -7.41 17.89 1.94
CA SER A 136 -7.57 18.30 0.52
C SER A 136 -8.91 17.86 -0.06
N ALA A 137 -9.71 17.11 0.68
CA ALA A 137 -10.92 16.46 0.17
C ALA A 137 -11.92 17.44 -0.45
N GLU A 138 -12.18 18.58 0.20
CA GLU A 138 -13.08 19.59 -0.33
C GLU A 138 -12.57 20.15 -1.67
N ARG A 139 -11.29 20.50 -1.73
CA ARG A 139 -10.68 21.05 -2.96
C ARG A 139 -10.67 20.03 -4.09
N ILE A 140 -10.41 18.76 -3.77
CA ILE A 140 -10.43 17.66 -4.75
C ILE A 140 -11.84 17.47 -5.30
N THR A 141 -12.85 17.46 -4.44
CA THR A 141 -14.25 17.31 -4.87
C THR A 141 -14.75 18.51 -5.65
N GLU A 142 -14.36 19.73 -5.29
CA GLU A 142 -14.65 20.93 -6.09
C GLU A 142 -14.03 20.85 -7.48
N PHE A 143 -12.74 20.48 -7.56
CA PHE A 143 -12.04 20.32 -8.84
C PHE A 143 -12.70 19.27 -9.73
N VAL A 144 -13.05 18.12 -9.17
CA VAL A 144 -13.74 17.02 -9.86
C VAL A 144 -15.09 17.48 -10.42
N ASN A 145 -15.87 18.19 -9.61
CA ASN A 145 -17.17 18.72 -10.02
C ASN A 145 -17.06 19.78 -11.11
N GLN A 146 -16.09 20.69 -11.03
CA GLN A 146 -15.84 21.73 -12.03
C GLN A 146 -15.48 21.15 -13.40
N HIS A 147 -14.74 20.05 -13.42
CA HIS A 147 -14.27 19.44 -14.67
C HIS A 147 -15.14 18.25 -15.13
N HIS A 148 -16.26 17.97 -14.43
CA HIS A 148 -17.16 16.84 -14.72
C HIS A 148 -16.41 15.49 -14.79
N ILE A 149 -15.36 15.31 -14.00
CA ILE A 149 -14.59 14.06 -13.88
C ILE A 149 -15.21 13.23 -12.74
N GLY A 150 -15.35 11.93 -12.91
CA GLY A 150 -15.75 11.06 -11.78
C GLY A 150 -14.62 10.93 -10.76
N ILE A 151 -14.94 11.03 -9.46
CA ILE A 151 -13.94 10.85 -8.38
C ILE A 151 -13.26 9.49 -8.44
N ASP A 152 -13.99 8.44 -8.82
CA ASP A 152 -13.47 7.09 -9.04
C ASP A 152 -12.39 7.04 -10.12
N TYR A 153 -12.58 7.75 -11.24
CA TYR A 153 -11.55 7.85 -12.28
C TYR A 153 -10.29 8.55 -11.78
N LEU A 154 -10.45 9.63 -11.04
CA LEU A 154 -9.30 10.34 -10.47
C LEU A 154 -8.50 9.43 -9.53
N ILE A 155 -9.17 8.73 -8.63
CA ILE A 155 -8.54 7.79 -7.70
C ILE A 155 -7.78 6.70 -8.45
N ILE A 156 -8.43 6.05 -9.43
CA ILE A 156 -7.82 4.97 -10.20
C ILE A 156 -6.58 5.46 -10.97
N VAL A 157 -6.63 6.65 -11.56
CA VAL A 157 -5.48 7.24 -12.28
C VAL A 157 -4.32 7.50 -11.33
N VAL A 158 -4.59 8.06 -10.15
CA VAL A 158 -3.57 8.29 -9.11
C VAL A 158 -2.98 6.97 -8.63
N ASP A 159 -3.80 5.97 -8.36
CA ASP A 159 -3.34 4.63 -7.92
C ASP A 159 -2.45 3.97 -8.98
N VAL A 160 -2.82 4.04 -10.26
CA VAL A 160 -2.00 3.51 -11.37
C VAL A 160 -0.66 4.25 -11.45
N ALA A 161 -0.64 5.57 -11.29
CA ALA A 161 0.61 6.33 -11.29
C ALA A 161 1.51 5.95 -10.11
N LEU A 162 0.95 5.77 -8.92
CA LEU A 162 1.68 5.33 -7.73
C LEU A 162 2.16 3.88 -7.88
N CYS A 163 1.36 2.99 -8.45
CA CYS A 163 1.78 1.61 -8.76
C CYS A 163 3.00 1.61 -9.70
N MET A 164 2.97 2.41 -10.77
CA MET A 164 4.12 2.53 -11.68
C MET A 164 5.36 3.02 -10.94
N MET A 165 5.21 4.01 -10.05
CA MET A 165 6.32 4.51 -9.23
C MET A 165 6.90 3.39 -8.34
N PHE A 166 6.07 2.64 -7.63
CA PHE A 166 6.54 1.53 -6.77
C PHE A 166 7.17 0.40 -7.57
N VAL A 167 6.65 0.06 -8.74
CA VAL A 167 7.25 -0.94 -9.64
C VAL A 167 8.62 -0.48 -10.13
N LEU A 168 8.77 0.77 -10.54
CA LEU A 168 10.06 1.34 -10.94
C LEU A 168 11.06 1.34 -9.79
N LEU A 169 10.67 1.78 -8.60
CA LEU A 169 11.52 1.74 -7.40
C LEU A 169 11.98 0.31 -7.09
N SER A 170 11.05 -0.64 -7.15
CA SER A 170 11.35 -2.07 -6.93
C SER A 170 12.35 -2.61 -7.95
N PHE A 171 12.17 -2.24 -9.22
CA PHE A 171 13.05 -2.67 -10.31
C PHE A 171 14.49 -2.12 -10.16
N PHE A 172 14.61 -0.80 -9.93
CA PHE A 172 15.93 -0.17 -9.74
C PHE A 172 16.65 -0.73 -8.52
N LYS A 173 15.92 -0.92 -7.41
CA LYS A 173 16.50 -1.43 -6.18
C LYS A 173 16.92 -2.91 -6.31
N ALA A 174 16.06 -3.75 -6.89
CA ALA A 174 16.35 -5.17 -7.10
C ALA A 174 17.55 -5.38 -8.04
N ARG A 175 17.77 -4.49 -9.00
CA ARG A 175 18.92 -4.52 -9.89
C ARG A 175 20.24 -4.21 -9.16
N HIS A 176 20.20 -3.28 -8.22
CA HIS A 176 21.37 -2.94 -7.38
C HIS A 176 21.75 -4.08 -6.43
N MET A 177 20.76 -4.73 -5.83
CA MET A 177 20.99 -5.86 -4.91
C MET A 177 21.62 -7.08 -5.62
N SER A 178 21.33 -7.31 -6.89
CA SER A 178 21.93 -8.42 -7.65
C SER A 178 23.42 -8.24 -7.94
N ASN A 179 23.94 -7.01 -7.84
CA ASN A 179 25.34 -6.67 -8.10
C ASN A 179 26.22 -6.67 -6.84
N GLU A 180 25.61 -6.63 -5.64
CA GLU A 180 26.34 -6.61 -4.36
C GLU A 180 26.35 -7.97 -3.63
N THR A 181 25.62 -8.96 -4.15
CA THR A 181 25.50 -10.31 -3.56
C THR A 181 26.24 -11.39 -4.36
N VAL A 182 27.26 -11.01 -5.13
CA VAL A 182 28.19 -11.96 -5.76
C VAL A 182 29.56 -11.84 -5.15
#